data_fa85af2663b17043cff97cca5ee022c7
#
_entry.id   fa85af2663b17043cff97cca5ee022c7
#
_cell.length_a   1.000
_cell.length_b   1.000
_cell.length_c   1.000
_cell.angle_alpha   90.00
_cell.angle_beta   90.00
_cell.angle_gamma   90.00
#
_symmetry.space_group_name_H-M   'P 1'
#
loop_
_entity.id
_entity.type
_entity.pdbx_description
1 polymer ?
#
loop_
_entity_poly.entity_id
_entity_poly.type
_entity_poly.pdbx_seq_one_letter_code
_entity_poly.pdbx_strand_id
1 'polypeptide(L)'
;MQVESFFTVHARLAGFTLLSAVLLSPFAGCHRPPAPDVVATVNGKDILRSDLDRKYQIIKMSQGKVQQDPSPEQADIARLTILRQMIDEEILQQRAARLNVAASDEDVNAAVTEKKLPFTQEEFDKQLKDHQETLDDFKNELRHQLTDTKLTNKEIDAKINITDAEIGDFYQAHKAEFNIMEPRYGIARIAVTDTPSPQTNNLQNNKAAGAADAKSKIQILHQKLENGEDFGVLAANYSEDKDFASNGGDMGFVDESQLQGTPDVYNAIMKLKPGQFTDVLPITDPGSRKVVGYAMYKLISKEAAGQRLLNNVQVQAAIRQSLREGRAQLLRTAYIEALRDDAKVHNYLADEILKAGAK
;
A
#
# COMPACT_ATOMS: atom_id res chain seq x y z
N MET A 1 47.69 62.36 -30.83
CA MET A 1 48.49 63.17 -29.92
C MET A 1 48.98 62.20 -28.86
N GLN A 2 50.19 61.71 -29.04
CA GLN A 2 51.44 62.20 -28.40
C GLN A 2 51.36 62.00 -26.90
N VAL A 3 52.32 61.42 -26.14
CA VAL A 3 53.74 61.12 -26.29
C VAL A 3 54.13 60.25 -25.10
N GLU A 4 54.86 59.15 -25.29
CA GLU A 4 56.17 58.79 -24.77
C GLU A 4 56.47 59.19 -23.31
N SER A 5 57.10 58.40 -22.45
CA SER A 5 58.52 57.95 -22.61
C SER A 5 58.95 57.07 -21.44
N PHE A 6 59.67 55.99 -21.75
CA PHE A 6 60.97 55.56 -21.21
C PHE A 6 61.29 55.81 -19.70
N PHE A 7 61.63 54.69 -19.02
CA PHE A 7 62.97 54.59 -18.39
C PHE A 7 63.33 53.10 -18.13
N THR A 8 64.41 52.68 -18.77
CA THR A 8 65.17 51.44 -18.60
C THR A 8 66.13 51.57 -17.43
N VAL A 9 66.21 50.62 -16.52
CA VAL A 9 67.43 50.39 -15.70
C VAL A 9 67.69 48.91 -15.58
N HIS A 10 68.86 48.49 -16.06
CA HIS A 10 69.50 47.19 -15.97
C HIS A 10 70.06 46.98 -14.57
N ALA A 11 69.94 45.76 -14.00
CA ALA A 11 71.02 45.12 -13.22
C ALA A 11 70.75 43.65 -12.89
N ARG A 12 71.42 42.73 -13.56
CA ARG A 12 72.29 41.61 -13.14
C ARG A 12 71.73 40.54 -12.21
N LEU A 13 71.62 39.36 -12.83
CA LEU A 13 72.07 38.00 -12.43
C LEU A 13 72.28 37.71 -10.93
N ALA A 14 71.48 36.72 -10.43
CA ALA A 14 72.00 35.61 -9.67
C ALA A 14 71.01 34.39 -9.85
N GLY A 15 71.46 33.32 -10.41
CA GLY A 15 70.68 32.11 -10.62
C GLY A 15 70.45 31.36 -9.30
N PHE A 16 69.23 30.91 -9.14
CA PHE A 16 68.88 29.81 -8.18
C PHE A 16 67.90 28.93 -8.90
N THR A 17 68.40 27.82 -9.42
CA THR A 17 67.58 26.71 -9.91
C THR A 17 66.96 26.02 -8.74
N LEU A 18 65.69 26.34 -8.40
CA LEU A 18 64.87 25.55 -7.49
C LEU A 18 64.15 24.49 -8.35
N LEU A 19 64.65 23.29 -8.25
CA LEU A 19 64.03 22.06 -8.79
C LEU A 19 62.76 21.78 -8.02
N SER A 20 61.60 22.24 -8.50
CA SER A 20 60.29 21.92 -7.96
C SER A 20 59.97 20.49 -8.33
N ALA A 21 60.25 19.55 -7.44
CA ALA A 21 59.72 18.20 -7.48
C ALA A 21 58.19 18.24 -7.24
N VAL A 22 57.41 18.15 -8.34
CA VAL A 22 55.98 17.89 -8.31
C VAL A 22 55.80 16.47 -7.82
N LEU A 23 55.53 16.34 -6.53
CA LEU A 23 55.04 15.08 -5.95
C LEU A 23 53.60 14.81 -6.53
N LEU A 24 53.55 14.06 -7.61
CA LEU A 24 52.37 13.33 -8.05
C LEU A 24 52.05 12.30 -6.97
N SER A 25 51.26 12.71 -5.97
CA SER A 25 50.60 11.77 -5.05
C SER A 25 49.58 10.99 -5.87
N PRO A 26 49.75 9.69 -6.06
CA PRO A 26 48.66 8.89 -6.60
C PRO A 26 47.53 8.93 -5.53
N PHE A 27 46.40 9.54 -5.87
CA PHE A 27 45.16 9.29 -5.18
C PHE A 27 44.80 7.82 -5.42
N ALA A 28 45.50 6.93 -4.71
CA ALA A 28 45.03 5.59 -4.47
C ALA A 28 43.78 5.76 -3.61
N GLY A 29 42.62 5.76 -4.25
CA GLY A 29 41.36 5.62 -3.58
C GLY A 29 41.44 4.36 -2.74
N CYS A 30 41.67 4.52 -1.41
CA CYS A 30 41.63 3.42 -0.48
C CYS A 30 40.21 2.83 -0.53
N HIS A 31 40.03 1.80 -1.34
CA HIS A 31 38.93 0.88 -1.21
C HIS A 31 39.14 0.15 0.11
N ARG A 32 38.65 0.77 1.20
CA ARG A 32 38.59 0.08 2.48
C ARG A 32 37.63 -1.09 2.27
N PRO A 33 38.03 -2.34 2.52
CA PRO A 33 37.09 -3.45 2.45
C PRO A 33 35.90 -3.12 3.36
N PRO A 34 34.66 -3.42 2.98
CA PRO A 34 33.50 -3.15 3.80
C PRO A 34 33.65 -3.87 5.13
N ALA A 35 33.07 -3.28 6.20
CA ALA A 35 32.98 -3.98 7.47
C ALA A 35 32.25 -5.31 7.26
N PRO A 36 32.58 -6.37 8.03
CA PRO A 36 32.00 -7.72 7.82
C PRO A 36 30.49 -7.79 7.84
N ASP A 37 29.83 -6.76 8.44
CA ASP A 37 28.37 -6.67 8.57
C ASP A 37 27.70 -5.84 7.47
N VAL A 38 28.44 -5.32 6.49
CA VAL A 38 27.87 -4.50 5.39
C VAL A 38 27.51 -5.40 4.21
N VAL A 39 26.23 -5.40 3.81
CA VAL A 39 25.71 -6.18 2.67
C VAL A 39 25.56 -5.36 1.39
N ALA A 40 25.44 -4.05 1.49
CA ALA A 40 25.48 -3.12 0.35
C ALA A 40 25.91 -1.72 0.80
N THR A 41 26.31 -0.88 -0.18
CA THR A 41 26.49 0.56 0.02
C THR A 41 25.73 1.34 -1.03
N VAL A 42 25.15 2.48 -0.65
CA VAL A 42 24.43 3.40 -1.53
C VAL A 42 25.00 4.81 -1.33
N ASN A 43 25.73 5.32 -2.33
CA ASN A 43 26.40 6.63 -2.26
C ASN A 43 27.32 6.77 -1.03
N GLY A 44 27.89 5.66 -0.57
CA GLY A 44 28.78 5.61 0.59
C GLY A 44 28.07 5.40 1.93
N LYS A 45 26.76 5.26 1.97
CA LYS A 45 26.00 4.87 3.18
C LYS A 45 25.86 3.34 3.20
N ASP A 46 26.18 2.73 4.32
CA ASP A 46 26.14 1.29 4.52
C ASP A 46 24.72 0.78 4.78
N ILE A 47 24.40 -0.39 4.23
CA ILE A 47 23.24 -1.22 4.56
C ILE A 47 23.76 -2.46 5.29
N LEU A 48 23.25 -2.69 6.52
CA LEU A 48 23.76 -3.71 7.39
C LEU A 48 23.08 -5.07 7.20
N ARG A 49 23.83 -6.14 7.40
CA ARG A 49 23.34 -7.52 7.38
C ARG A 49 22.29 -7.74 8.48
N SER A 50 22.52 -7.19 9.66
CA SER A 50 21.57 -7.24 10.78
C SER A 50 20.18 -6.70 10.40
N ASP A 51 20.13 -5.60 9.65
CA ASP A 51 18.86 -5.01 9.21
C ASP A 51 18.18 -5.84 8.11
N LEU A 52 18.97 -6.38 7.18
CA LEU A 52 18.48 -7.31 6.17
C LEU A 52 17.89 -8.58 6.79
N ASP A 53 18.60 -9.20 7.72
CA ASP A 53 18.16 -10.43 8.37
C ASP A 53 16.93 -10.18 9.24
N ARG A 54 16.83 -9.03 9.91
CA ARG A 54 15.61 -8.62 10.65
C ARG A 54 14.41 -8.49 9.70
N LYS A 55 14.53 -7.76 8.58
CA LYS A 55 13.46 -7.65 7.58
C LYS A 55 13.07 -9.02 7.01
N TYR A 56 14.05 -9.88 6.72
CA TYR A 56 13.79 -11.24 6.26
C TYR A 56 12.96 -12.06 7.26
N GLN A 57 13.31 -12.00 8.56
CA GLN A 57 12.57 -12.72 9.60
C GLN A 57 11.13 -12.20 9.76
N ILE A 58 10.91 -10.88 9.73
CA ILE A 58 9.57 -10.28 9.80
C ILE A 58 8.71 -10.78 8.64
N ILE A 59 9.22 -10.76 7.40
CA ILE A 59 8.49 -11.24 6.22
C ILE A 59 8.19 -12.74 6.33
N LYS A 60 9.16 -13.55 6.77
CA LYS A 60 8.96 -14.98 6.98
C LYS A 60 7.85 -15.26 8.00
N MET A 61 7.78 -14.50 9.09
CA MET A 61 6.73 -14.64 10.10
C MET A 61 5.35 -14.23 9.60
N SER A 62 5.26 -13.20 8.78
CA SER A 62 3.98 -12.70 8.22
C SER A 62 3.34 -13.69 7.22
N GLN A 63 4.14 -14.56 6.59
CA GLN A 63 3.67 -15.58 5.66
C GLN A 63 3.04 -16.81 6.34
N GLY A 64 3.05 -16.88 7.67
CA GLY A 64 2.40 -17.93 8.45
C GLY A 64 3.16 -19.26 8.50
N LYS A 65 2.76 -20.15 9.43
CA LYS A 65 3.42 -21.45 9.72
C LYS A 65 3.19 -22.55 8.65
N VAL A 66 2.67 -22.21 7.47
CA VAL A 66 2.17 -23.22 6.51
C VAL A 66 3.23 -23.67 5.50
N GLN A 67 4.37 -23.02 5.41
CA GLN A 67 5.43 -23.43 4.48
C GLN A 67 6.60 -24.09 5.23
N GLN A 68 7.10 -25.19 4.61
CA GLN A 68 8.42 -25.77 5.00
C GLN A 68 9.48 -24.66 4.98
N ASP A 69 10.47 -24.79 5.85
CA ASP A 69 11.61 -23.85 5.82
C ASP A 69 12.20 -23.81 4.39
N PRO A 70 12.44 -22.62 3.86
CA PRO A 70 12.96 -22.47 2.49
C PRO A 70 14.35 -23.10 2.39
N SER A 71 14.71 -23.62 1.20
CA SER A 71 16.08 -24.04 0.95
C SER A 71 17.07 -22.87 1.10
N PRO A 72 18.36 -23.13 1.32
CA PRO A 72 19.36 -22.06 1.39
C PRO A 72 19.31 -21.12 0.17
N GLU A 73 19.13 -21.66 -1.03
CA GLU A 73 19.04 -20.89 -2.27
C GLU A 73 17.77 -20.02 -2.31
N GLN A 74 16.64 -20.55 -1.85
CA GLN A 74 15.40 -19.79 -1.74
C GLN A 74 15.51 -18.65 -0.72
N ALA A 75 16.19 -18.91 0.40
CA ALA A 75 16.49 -17.90 1.39
C ALA A 75 17.37 -16.78 0.85
N ASP A 76 18.40 -17.13 0.05
CA ASP A 76 19.28 -16.15 -0.56
C ASP A 76 18.58 -15.33 -1.64
N ILE A 77 17.71 -15.93 -2.45
CA ILE A 77 16.84 -15.20 -3.42
C ILE A 77 15.95 -14.20 -2.69
N ALA A 78 15.33 -14.62 -1.56
CA ALA A 78 14.50 -13.73 -0.77
C ALA A 78 15.33 -12.58 -0.16
N ARG A 79 16.51 -12.86 0.39
CA ARG A 79 17.42 -11.81 0.90
C ARG A 79 17.87 -10.82 -0.18
N LEU A 80 18.23 -11.31 -1.37
CA LEU A 80 18.57 -10.42 -2.49
C LEU A 80 17.41 -9.52 -2.91
N THR A 81 16.18 -10.05 -2.89
CA THR A 81 14.98 -9.27 -3.19
C THR A 81 14.75 -8.19 -2.14
N ILE A 82 14.87 -8.53 -0.85
CA ILE A 82 14.73 -7.58 0.26
C ILE A 82 15.84 -6.53 0.21
N LEU A 83 17.08 -6.95 -0.05
CA LEU A 83 18.21 -6.02 -0.15
C LEU A 83 18.02 -5.02 -1.28
N ARG A 84 17.49 -5.45 -2.42
CA ARG A 84 17.14 -4.54 -3.52
C ARG A 84 16.13 -3.49 -3.07
N GLN A 85 15.09 -3.87 -2.32
CA GLN A 85 14.12 -2.93 -1.76
C GLN A 85 14.78 -1.95 -0.78
N MET A 86 15.68 -2.44 0.09
CA MET A 86 16.42 -1.57 1.02
C MET A 86 17.33 -0.58 0.30
N ILE A 87 17.95 -0.98 -0.81
CA ILE A 87 18.74 -0.09 -1.67
C ILE A 87 17.85 1.01 -2.26
N ASP A 88 16.67 0.66 -2.78
CA ASP A 88 15.71 1.61 -3.34
C ASP A 88 15.20 2.60 -2.27
N GLU A 89 14.84 2.09 -1.09
CA GLU A 89 14.45 2.91 0.05
C GLU A 89 15.55 3.93 0.40
N GLU A 90 16.81 3.47 0.49
CA GLU A 90 17.93 4.35 0.82
C GLU A 90 18.15 5.42 -0.26
N ILE A 91 18.03 5.08 -1.55
CA ILE A 91 18.12 6.02 -2.66
C ILE A 91 17.03 7.10 -2.55
N LEU A 92 15.78 6.70 -2.24
CA LEU A 92 14.66 7.62 -2.06
C LEU A 92 14.86 8.51 -0.84
N GLN A 93 15.29 7.97 0.29
CA GLN A 93 15.57 8.75 1.50
C GLN A 93 16.66 9.80 1.27
N GLN A 94 17.74 9.44 0.57
CA GLN A 94 18.80 10.39 0.20
C GLN A 94 18.29 11.46 -0.77
N ARG A 95 17.42 11.10 -1.70
CA ARG A 95 16.77 12.05 -2.62
C ARG A 95 15.88 13.02 -1.88
N ALA A 96 15.06 12.53 -0.96
CA ALA A 96 14.17 13.34 -0.13
C ALA A 96 14.96 14.33 0.76
N ALA A 97 16.06 13.87 1.36
CA ALA A 97 16.95 14.72 2.14
C ALA A 97 17.53 15.85 1.31
N ARG A 98 18.02 15.56 0.09
CA ARG A 98 18.55 16.59 -0.84
C ARG A 98 17.50 17.62 -1.25
N LEU A 99 16.21 17.23 -1.30
CA LEU A 99 15.10 18.11 -1.67
C LEU A 99 14.43 18.78 -0.47
N ASN A 100 14.91 18.53 0.76
CA ASN A 100 14.34 19.00 2.02
C ASN A 100 12.84 18.64 2.16
N VAL A 101 12.47 17.38 1.85
CA VAL A 101 11.10 16.84 1.98
C VAL A 101 11.03 15.64 2.92
N ALA A 102 12.07 15.37 3.69
CA ALA A 102 12.02 14.34 4.73
C ALA A 102 10.91 14.64 5.75
N ALA A 103 10.29 13.59 6.27
CA ALA A 103 9.27 13.73 7.30
C ALA A 103 9.88 14.27 8.60
N SER A 104 9.23 15.27 9.19
CA SER A 104 9.63 15.84 10.48
C SER A 104 9.19 14.95 11.65
N ASP A 105 9.73 15.22 12.84
CA ASP A 105 9.29 14.50 14.05
C ASP A 105 7.81 14.77 14.37
N GLU A 106 7.30 15.96 14.04
CA GLU A 106 5.90 16.31 14.18
C GLU A 106 5.01 15.44 13.26
N ASP A 107 5.41 15.27 11.99
CA ASP A 107 4.70 14.39 11.04
C ASP A 107 4.63 12.96 11.58
N VAL A 108 5.76 12.44 12.07
CA VAL A 108 5.86 11.07 12.60
C VAL A 108 5.00 10.89 13.85
N ASN A 109 5.06 11.84 14.80
CA ASN A 109 4.27 11.77 16.03
C ASN A 109 2.77 11.87 15.74
N ALA A 110 2.35 12.70 14.78
CA ALA A 110 0.96 12.77 14.33
C ALA A 110 0.50 11.43 13.74
N ALA A 111 1.31 10.81 12.87
CA ALA A 111 1.00 9.51 12.28
C ALA A 111 0.96 8.39 13.34
N VAL A 112 1.85 8.39 14.34
CA VAL A 112 1.79 7.46 15.48
C VAL A 112 0.49 7.61 16.23
N THR A 113 0.07 8.85 16.50
CA THR A 113 -1.17 9.14 17.20
C THR A 113 -2.37 8.60 16.41
N GLU A 114 -2.42 8.85 15.11
CA GLU A 114 -3.49 8.35 14.23
C GLU A 114 -3.55 6.82 14.20
N LYS A 115 -2.39 6.15 14.08
CA LYS A 115 -2.30 4.68 14.08
C LYS A 115 -2.71 4.05 15.42
N LYS A 116 -2.59 4.79 16.52
CA LYS A 116 -3.03 4.35 17.85
C LYS A 116 -4.52 4.51 18.09
N LEU A 117 -5.23 5.39 17.36
CA LEU A 117 -6.66 5.70 17.62
C LEU A 117 -7.58 4.47 17.76
N PRO A 118 -7.43 3.39 16.95
CA PRO A 118 -8.29 2.21 17.05
C PRO A 118 -7.99 1.32 18.26
N PHE A 119 -6.90 1.55 19.00
CA PHE A 119 -6.36 0.64 20.00
C PHE A 119 -6.24 1.31 21.36
N THR A 120 -6.39 0.52 22.43
CA THR A 120 -5.88 0.89 23.74
C THR A 120 -4.35 0.88 23.76
N GLN A 121 -3.74 1.52 24.76
CA GLN A 121 -2.27 1.48 24.87
C GLN A 121 -1.74 0.04 25.00
N GLU A 122 -2.43 -0.81 25.77
CA GLU A 122 -2.03 -2.22 25.97
C GLU A 122 -2.11 -3.04 24.68
N GLU A 123 -3.15 -2.83 23.88
CA GLU A 123 -3.33 -3.49 22.59
C GLU A 123 -2.25 -3.05 21.58
N PHE A 124 -1.95 -1.76 21.55
CA PHE A 124 -0.89 -1.24 20.67
C PHE A 124 0.49 -1.79 21.07
N ASP A 125 0.83 -1.78 22.36
CA ASP A 125 2.09 -2.32 22.86
C ASP A 125 2.20 -3.85 22.60
N LYS A 126 1.08 -4.57 22.70
CA LYS A 126 1.00 -5.98 22.33
C LYS A 126 1.26 -6.19 20.84
N GLN A 127 0.67 -5.38 19.95
CA GLN A 127 0.92 -5.47 18.51
C GLN A 127 2.40 -5.27 18.17
N LEU A 128 3.04 -4.23 18.73
CA LEU A 128 4.48 -4.01 18.53
C LEU A 128 5.28 -5.24 18.97
N LYS A 129 4.94 -5.81 20.12
CA LYS A 129 5.62 -7.01 20.63
C LYS A 129 5.38 -8.24 19.76
N ASP A 130 4.17 -8.45 19.29
CA ASP A 130 3.82 -9.56 18.40
C ASP A 130 4.56 -9.47 17.06
N HIS A 131 4.84 -8.25 16.59
CA HIS A 131 5.67 -7.97 15.41
C HIS A 131 7.17 -7.90 15.72
N GLN A 132 7.60 -8.11 16.97
CA GLN A 132 9.00 -7.99 17.42
C GLN A 132 9.62 -6.62 17.09
N GLU A 133 8.82 -5.58 17.20
CA GLU A 133 9.15 -4.20 16.84
C GLU A 133 9.13 -3.32 18.10
N THR A 134 10.09 -2.41 18.21
CA THR A 134 10.07 -1.37 19.23
C THR A 134 9.25 -0.16 18.72
N LEU A 135 8.84 0.72 19.65
CA LEU A 135 8.20 1.98 19.25
C LEU A 135 9.13 2.85 18.36
N ASP A 136 10.42 2.79 18.57
CA ASP A 136 11.39 3.54 17.78
C ASP A 136 11.55 2.94 16.38
N ASP A 137 11.54 1.61 16.24
CA ASP A 137 11.51 0.94 14.94
C ASP A 137 10.24 1.33 14.17
N PHE A 138 9.08 1.29 14.83
CA PHE A 138 7.80 1.71 14.25
C PHE A 138 7.81 3.17 13.80
N LYS A 139 8.36 4.07 14.62
CA LYS A 139 8.53 5.49 14.24
C LYS A 139 9.46 5.67 13.06
N ASN A 140 10.53 4.92 12.99
CA ASN A 140 11.48 4.98 11.88
C ASN A 140 10.83 4.49 10.57
N GLU A 141 10.07 3.39 10.63
CA GLU A 141 9.32 2.90 9.47
C GLU A 141 8.28 3.94 9.00
N LEU A 142 7.51 4.54 9.91
CA LEU A 142 6.59 5.63 9.58
C LEU A 142 7.33 6.84 8.98
N ARG A 143 8.50 7.20 9.49
CA ARG A 143 9.31 8.30 8.92
C ARG A 143 9.69 8.01 7.47
N HIS A 144 10.11 6.78 7.16
CA HIS A 144 10.44 6.37 5.81
C HIS A 144 9.21 6.46 4.90
N GLN A 145 8.08 5.88 5.30
CA GLN A 145 6.82 5.91 4.53
C GLN A 145 6.32 7.33 4.26
N LEU A 146 6.33 8.19 5.28
CA LEU A 146 5.92 9.60 5.15
C LEU A 146 6.88 10.39 4.25
N THR A 147 8.17 10.12 4.35
CA THR A 147 9.20 10.74 3.50
C THR A 147 8.99 10.35 2.03
N ASP A 148 8.76 9.05 1.76
CA ASP A 148 8.50 8.55 0.41
C ASP A 148 7.20 9.14 -0.17
N THR A 149 6.17 9.26 0.66
CA THR A 149 4.91 9.91 0.27
C THR A 149 5.14 11.39 -0.07
N LYS A 150 5.86 12.14 0.76
CA LYS A 150 6.16 13.55 0.49
C LYS A 150 7.01 13.74 -0.77
N LEU A 151 8.02 12.87 -0.96
CA LEU A 151 8.87 12.89 -2.15
C LEU A 151 8.05 12.60 -3.41
N THR A 152 7.26 11.54 -3.39
CA THR A 152 6.42 11.12 -4.51
C THR A 152 5.38 12.19 -4.86
N ASN A 153 4.72 12.77 -3.87
CA ASN A 153 3.79 13.88 -4.09
C ASN A 153 4.45 15.08 -4.76
N LYS A 154 5.65 15.47 -4.29
CA LYS A 154 6.37 16.63 -4.84
C LYS A 154 6.90 16.39 -6.25
N GLU A 155 7.54 15.25 -6.47
CA GLU A 155 8.26 14.99 -7.72
C GLU A 155 7.37 14.40 -8.82
N ILE A 156 6.26 13.75 -8.46
CA ILE A 156 5.41 13.00 -9.39
C ILE A 156 3.96 13.45 -9.32
N ASP A 157 3.27 13.19 -8.21
CA ASP A 157 1.80 13.26 -8.14
C ASP A 157 1.25 14.67 -8.36
N ALA A 158 1.96 15.69 -7.86
CA ALA A 158 1.60 17.10 -8.05
C ALA A 158 1.78 17.58 -9.51
N LYS A 159 2.57 16.85 -10.31
CA LYS A 159 2.86 17.19 -11.71
C LYS A 159 1.94 16.46 -12.69
N ILE A 160 1.14 15.50 -12.22
CA ILE A 160 0.23 14.74 -13.07
C ILE A 160 -1.00 15.58 -13.37
N ASN A 161 -1.17 15.90 -14.65
CA ASN A 161 -2.36 16.52 -15.18
C ASN A 161 -3.04 15.55 -16.17
N ILE A 162 -4.34 15.32 -16.00
CA ILE A 162 -5.17 14.54 -16.93
C ILE A 162 -6.14 15.48 -17.61
N THR A 163 -6.01 15.61 -18.91
CA THR A 163 -6.82 16.51 -19.74
C THR A 163 -8.17 15.87 -20.10
N ASP A 164 -9.14 16.71 -20.45
CA ASP A 164 -10.47 16.22 -20.89
C ASP A 164 -10.36 15.50 -22.24
N ALA A 165 -9.38 15.84 -23.09
CA ALA A 165 -9.10 15.12 -24.33
C ALA A 165 -8.68 13.66 -24.03
N GLU A 166 -7.75 13.45 -23.11
CA GLU A 166 -7.33 12.09 -22.69
C GLU A 166 -8.49 11.28 -22.10
N ILE A 167 -9.38 11.93 -21.35
CA ILE A 167 -10.60 11.28 -20.82
C ILE A 167 -11.51 10.88 -21.98
N GLY A 168 -11.68 11.75 -22.98
CA GLY A 168 -12.45 11.47 -24.18
C GLY A 168 -11.90 10.31 -24.98
N ASP A 169 -10.59 10.31 -25.24
CA ASP A 169 -9.90 9.26 -25.99
C ASP A 169 -10.00 7.90 -25.26
N PHE A 170 -9.77 7.89 -23.94
CA PHE A 170 -9.93 6.70 -23.11
C PHE A 170 -11.35 6.14 -23.19
N TYR A 171 -12.35 7.01 -23.02
CA TYR A 171 -13.75 6.60 -23.13
C TYR A 171 -14.07 5.98 -24.49
N GLN A 172 -13.59 6.57 -25.59
CA GLN A 172 -13.85 6.02 -26.94
C GLN A 172 -13.16 4.66 -27.13
N ALA A 173 -11.92 4.51 -26.66
CA ALA A 173 -11.19 3.26 -26.75
C ALA A 173 -11.82 2.13 -25.90
N HIS A 174 -12.43 2.49 -24.77
CA HIS A 174 -12.99 1.54 -23.79
C HIS A 174 -14.51 1.60 -23.68
N LYS A 175 -15.20 2.14 -24.71
CA LYS A 175 -16.64 2.42 -24.67
C LYS A 175 -17.48 1.22 -24.26
N ALA A 176 -17.08 0.00 -24.65
CA ALA A 176 -17.78 -1.23 -24.30
C ALA A 176 -17.79 -1.50 -22.78
N GLU A 177 -16.74 -1.10 -22.07
CA GLU A 177 -16.61 -1.28 -20.62
C GLU A 177 -17.58 -0.39 -19.82
N PHE A 178 -18.05 0.69 -20.44
CA PHE A 178 -19.05 1.59 -19.88
C PHE A 178 -20.48 1.21 -20.25
N ASN A 179 -20.69 0.04 -20.83
CA ASN A 179 -22.02 -0.49 -21.11
C ASN A 179 -22.42 -1.50 -20.04
N ILE A 180 -23.45 -1.16 -19.29
CA ILE A 180 -24.04 -2.05 -18.28
C ILE A 180 -25.04 -2.93 -19.01
N MET A 181 -24.74 -4.23 -19.09
CA MET A 181 -25.50 -5.19 -19.89
C MET A 181 -26.90 -5.46 -19.32
N GLU A 182 -27.03 -5.42 -17.99
CA GLU A 182 -28.29 -5.63 -17.27
C GLU A 182 -28.34 -4.72 -16.03
N PRO A 183 -29.53 -4.46 -15.44
CA PRO A 183 -29.64 -3.68 -14.22
C PRO A 183 -28.79 -4.30 -13.12
N ARG A 184 -28.14 -3.44 -12.31
CA ARG A 184 -27.35 -3.90 -11.17
C ARG A 184 -27.66 -3.07 -9.94
N TYR A 185 -27.44 -3.69 -8.79
CA TYR A 185 -27.86 -3.17 -7.48
C TYR A 185 -26.65 -3.15 -6.54
N GLY A 186 -26.28 -1.98 -6.06
CA GLY A 186 -25.34 -1.83 -4.96
C GLY A 186 -26.03 -2.26 -3.67
N ILE A 187 -25.55 -3.32 -3.05
CA ILE A 187 -26.16 -3.90 -1.86
C ILE A 187 -25.13 -4.15 -0.76
N ALA A 188 -25.60 -4.02 0.48
CA ALA A 188 -24.82 -4.48 1.65
C ALA A 188 -25.59 -5.60 2.36
N ARG A 189 -24.87 -6.48 3.07
CA ARG A 189 -25.43 -7.63 3.79
C ARG A 189 -24.92 -7.70 5.22
N ILE A 190 -25.85 -7.95 6.15
CA ILE A 190 -25.54 -8.48 7.48
C ILE A 190 -26.02 -9.93 7.50
N ALA A 191 -25.12 -10.86 7.82
CA ALA A 191 -25.48 -12.26 7.95
C ALA A 191 -25.08 -12.82 9.31
N VAL A 192 -25.92 -13.70 9.86
CA VAL A 192 -25.67 -14.43 11.10
C VAL A 192 -26.03 -15.88 10.85
N THR A 193 -25.11 -16.81 11.11
CA THR A 193 -25.23 -18.24 10.78
C THR A 193 -25.29 -19.11 12.04
N ASP A 194 -25.93 -20.26 11.95
CA ASP A 194 -26.00 -21.23 13.05
C ASP A 194 -24.65 -21.93 13.32
N THR A 195 -23.74 -21.87 12.35
CA THR A 195 -22.39 -22.43 12.43
C THR A 195 -21.41 -21.44 11.79
N PRO A 196 -21.06 -20.35 12.50
CA PRO A 196 -20.18 -19.33 11.95
C PRO A 196 -18.79 -19.87 11.65
N SER A 197 -18.23 -19.41 10.52
CA SER A 197 -16.86 -19.78 10.12
C SER A 197 -15.83 -19.41 11.19
N PRO A 198 -14.82 -20.25 11.46
CA PRO A 198 -13.70 -19.86 12.31
C PRO A 198 -12.99 -18.58 11.86
N GLN A 199 -13.01 -18.30 10.54
CA GLN A 199 -12.40 -17.10 9.92
C GLN A 199 -13.28 -15.85 10.03
N THR A 200 -14.49 -15.94 10.56
CA THR A 200 -15.33 -14.76 10.82
C THR A 200 -14.74 -13.92 11.94
N ASN A 201 -14.30 -12.71 11.62
CA ASN A 201 -13.74 -11.76 12.57
C ASN A 201 -14.53 -10.45 12.48
N ASN A 202 -15.69 -10.40 13.15
CA ASN A 202 -16.32 -9.10 13.41
C ASN A 202 -15.63 -8.40 14.59
N LEU A 203 -15.71 -7.07 14.64
CA LEU A 203 -14.96 -6.26 15.60
C LEU A 203 -15.29 -6.59 17.08
N GLN A 204 -16.50 -7.10 17.36
CA GLN A 204 -16.91 -7.51 18.70
C GLN A 204 -16.59 -8.98 19.00
N ASN A 205 -15.98 -9.70 18.05
CA ASN A 205 -15.74 -11.15 18.15
C ASN A 205 -16.99 -11.94 18.61
N ASN A 206 -18.17 -11.44 18.22
CA ASN A 206 -19.46 -11.96 18.63
C ASN A 206 -19.96 -12.92 17.54
N LYS A 207 -20.05 -14.21 17.87
CA LYS A 207 -20.54 -15.29 16.99
C LYS A 207 -21.73 -15.99 17.62
N ALA A 208 -22.70 -16.36 16.80
CA ALA A 208 -23.84 -17.13 17.27
C ALA A 208 -23.43 -18.55 17.68
N ALA A 209 -23.98 -19.05 18.76
CA ALA A 209 -23.67 -20.37 19.30
C ALA A 209 -24.58 -21.49 18.77
N GLY A 210 -25.41 -21.21 17.76
CA GLY A 210 -26.36 -22.13 17.13
C GLY A 210 -27.59 -21.44 16.58
N ALA A 211 -28.55 -22.20 16.05
CA ALA A 211 -29.70 -21.69 15.31
C ALA A 211 -30.60 -20.72 16.12
N ALA A 212 -30.83 -21.02 17.39
CA ALA A 212 -31.67 -20.17 18.25
C ALA A 212 -30.98 -18.82 18.53
N ASP A 213 -29.68 -18.86 18.78
CA ASP A 213 -28.88 -17.67 19.04
C ASP A 213 -28.73 -16.84 17.77
N ALA A 214 -28.48 -17.47 16.62
CA ALA A 214 -28.44 -16.78 15.32
C ALA A 214 -29.72 -16.02 15.02
N LYS A 215 -30.88 -16.65 15.30
CA LYS A 215 -32.20 -16.02 15.13
C LYS A 215 -32.38 -14.83 16.09
N SER A 216 -32.02 -14.99 17.36
CA SER A 216 -32.12 -13.91 18.35
C SER A 216 -31.18 -12.74 18.00
N LYS A 217 -29.95 -13.04 17.65
CA LYS A 217 -28.94 -12.04 17.29
C LYS A 217 -29.39 -11.20 16.10
N ILE A 218 -29.83 -11.83 15.00
CA ILE A 218 -30.25 -11.08 13.79
C ILE A 218 -31.48 -10.20 14.08
N GLN A 219 -32.41 -10.65 14.95
CA GLN A 219 -33.58 -9.86 15.36
C GLN A 219 -33.17 -8.63 16.18
N ILE A 220 -32.20 -8.77 17.08
CA ILE A 220 -31.65 -7.63 17.83
C ILE A 220 -30.98 -6.63 16.87
N LEU A 221 -30.23 -7.11 15.89
CA LEU A 221 -29.61 -6.24 14.89
C LEU A 221 -30.66 -5.52 14.04
N HIS A 222 -31.75 -6.19 13.68
CA HIS A 222 -32.87 -5.58 12.96
C HIS A 222 -33.49 -4.43 13.78
N GLN A 223 -33.77 -4.65 15.07
CA GLN A 223 -34.30 -3.61 15.96
C GLN A 223 -33.35 -2.41 16.09
N LYS A 224 -32.03 -2.66 16.13
CA LYS A 224 -31.03 -1.59 16.15
C LYS A 224 -31.09 -0.74 14.88
N LEU A 225 -31.23 -1.39 13.70
CA LEU A 225 -31.42 -0.68 12.42
C LEU A 225 -32.72 0.14 12.40
N GLU A 226 -33.84 -0.41 12.91
CA GLU A 226 -35.09 0.32 13.02
C GLU A 226 -34.99 1.54 13.97
N ASN A 227 -34.13 1.46 14.99
CA ASN A 227 -33.80 2.57 15.88
C ASN A 227 -32.80 3.58 15.26
N GLY A 228 -32.36 3.37 14.03
CA GLY A 228 -31.53 4.31 13.28
C GLY A 228 -30.02 4.09 13.44
N GLU A 229 -29.57 2.95 14.01
CA GLU A 229 -28.14 2.62 14.01
C GLU A 229 -27.66 2.38 12.57
N ASP A 230 -26.39 2.73 12.29
CA ASP A 230 -25.84 2.60 10.94
C ASP A 230 -25.62 1.14 10.54
N PHE A 231 -26.06 0.80 9.32
CA PHE A 231 -25.96 -0.57 8.79
C PHE A 231 -24.51 -1.05 8.68
N GLY A 232 -23.61 -0.21 8.17
CA GLY A 232 -22.21 -0.56 8.00
C GLY A 232 -21.50 -0.78 9.33
N VAL A 233 -21.80 0.06 10.33
CA VAL A 233 -21.27 -0.10 11.69
C VAL A 233 -21.75 -1.41 12.30
N LEU A 234 -23.03 -1.74 12.17
CA LEU A 234 -23.55 -3.02 12.67
C LEU A 234 -22.98 -4.22 11.91
N ALA A 235 -22.79 -4.12 10.61
CA ALA A 235 -22.14 -5.16 9.82
C ALA A 235 -20.70 -5.41 10.29
N ALA A 236 -19.90 -4.37 10.43
CA ALA A 236 -18.51 -4.49 10.88
C ALA A 236 -18.40 -5.08 12.29
N ASN A 237 -19.32 -4.71 13.19
CA ASN A 237 -19.27 -5.14 14.58
C ASN A 237 -19.83 -6.54 14.81
N TYR A 238 -20.87 -6.96 14.08
CA TYR A 238 -21.65 -8.14 14.44
C TYR A 238 -21.92 -9.13 13.33
N SER A 239 -21.71 -8.76 12.06
CA SER A 239 -21.95 -9.69 10.95
C SER A 239 -20.99 -10.88 11.01
N GLU A 240 -21.49 -12.06 10.69
CA GLU A 240 -20.70 -13.29 10.58
C GLU A 240 -20.32 -13.60 9.13
N ASP A 241 -20.61 -12.66 8.25
CA ASP A 241 -20.16 -12.72 6.86
C ASP A 241 -18.64 -12.50 6.77
N LYS A 242 -17.89 -13.57 6.49
CA LYS A 242 -16.43 -13.52 6.44
C LYS A 242 -15.88 -12.62 5.33
N ASP A 243 -16.67 -12.44 4.26
CA ASP A 243 -16.19 -11.77 3.04
C ASP A 243 -16.49 -10.26 3.07
N PHE A 244 -17.58 -9.85 3.73
CA PHE A 244 -18.06 -8.47 3.66
C PHE A 244 -18.21 -7.76 5.01
N ALA A 245 -18.15 -8.45 6.15
CA ALA A 245 -18.33 -7.84 7.46
C ALA A 245 -17.35 -6.67 7.70
N SER A 246 -16.07 -6.84 7.40
CA SER A 246 -15.02 -5.83 7.61
C SER A 246 -15.20 -4.58 6.74
N ASN A 247 -15.94 -4.69 5.64
CA ASN A 247 -16.27 -3.59 4.73
C ASN A 247 -17.70 -3.04 4.95
N GLY A 248 -18.20 -3.12 6.18
CA GLY A 248 -19.55 -2.62 6.50
C GLY A 248 -20.68 -3.41 5.81
N GLY A 249 -20.40 -4.63 5.38
CA GLY A 249 -21.34 -5.49 4.66
C GLY A 249 -21.44 -5.20 3.15
N ASP A 250 -20.69 -4.22 2.62
CA ASP A 250 -20.78 -3.82 1.21
C ASP A 250 -20.31 -4.95 0.28
N MET A 251 -21.24 -5.45 -0.54
CA MET A 251 -21.01 -6.49 -1.55
C MET A 251 -20.69 -5.91 -2.93
N GLY A 252 -20.66 -4.58 -3.07
CA GLY A 252 -20.55 -3.91 -4.34
C GLY A 252 -21.83 -4.03 -5.18
N PHE A 253 -21.66 -3.96 -6.50
CA PHE A 253 -22.77 -4.14 -7.44
C PHE A 253 -22.99 -5.62 -7.75
N VAL A 254 -24.24 -6.05 -7.61
CA VAL A 254 -24.72 -7.39 -7.98
C VAL A 254 -25.67 -7.26 -9.16
N ASP A 255 -25.46 -8.03 -10.20
CA ASP A 255 -26.28 -8.03 -11.40
C ASP A 255 -27.67 -8.62 -11.13
N GLU A 256 -28.68 -8.14 -11.85
CA GLU A 256 -30.07 -8.59 -11.65
C GLU A 256 -30.22 -10.11 -11.81
N SER A 257 -29.56 -10.66 -12.81
CA SER A 257 -29.57 -12.12 -13.05
C SER A 257 -29.02 -12.95 -11.88
N GLN A 258 -28.00 -12.43 -11.21
CA GLN A 258 -27.42 -13.06 -10.00
C GLN A 258 -28.41 -13.01 -8.84
N LEU A 259 -29.09 -11.87 -8.63
CA LEU A 259 -30.09 -11.74 -7.58
C LEU A 259 -31.30 -12.64 -7.81
N GLN A 260 -31.73 -12.82 -9.07
CA GLN A 260 -32.82 -13.73 -9.45
C GLN A 260 -32.53 -15.18 -9.09
N GLY A 261 -31.26 -15.56 -8.96
CA GLY A 261 -30.84 -16.87 -8.45
C GLY A 261 -31.31 -17.14 -7.01
N THR A 262 -31.68 -16.09 -6.26
CA THR A 262 -32.25 -16.18 -4.90
C THR A 262 -33.57 -15.39 -4.84
N PRO A 263 -34.70 -15.99 -5.25
CA PRO A 263 -35.94 -15.25 -5.46
C PRO A 263 -36.45 -14.48 -4.24
N ASP A 264 -36.30 -14.99 -3.03
CA ASP A 264 -36.75 -14.31 -1.81
C ASP A 264 -35.95 -13.02 -1.57
N VAL A 265 -34.63 -13.07 -1.78
CA VAL A 265 -33.73 -11.90 -1.65
C VAL A 265 -34.03 -10.89 -2.77
N TYR A 266 -34.16 -11.36 -4.02
CA TYR A 266 -34.51 -10.52 -5.15
C TYR A 266 -35.84 -9.75 -4.91
N ASN A 267 -36.89 -10.48 -4.54
CA ASN A 267 -38.21 -9.88 -4.28
C ASN A 267 -38.20 -8.87 -3.12
N ALA A 268 -37.37 -9.13 -2.10
CA ALA A 268 -37.23 -8.21 -0.97
C ALA A 268 -36.49 -6.92 -1.40
N ILE A 269 -35.36 -7.05 -2.10
CA ILE A 269 -34.55 -5.90 -2.57
C ILE A 269 -35.34 -5.05 -3.59
N MET A 270 -36.13 -5.67 -4.46
CA MET A 270 -36.91 -4.93 -5.47
C MET A 270 -37.94 -3.97 -4.87
N LYS A 271 -38.40 -4.22 -3.66
CA LYS A 271 -39.34 -3.35 -2.92
C LYS A 271 -38.68 -2.14 -2.28
N LEU A 272 -37.34 -2.14 -2.17
CA LEU A 272 -36.59 -1.10 -1.47
C LEU A 272 -36.32 0.12 -2.37
N LYS A 273 -36.21 1.27 -1.71
CA LYS A 273 -35.55 2.46 -2.25
C LYS A 273 -34.10 2.51 -1.75
N PRO A 274 -33.18 3.15 -2.49
CA PRO A 274 -31.84 3.37 -1.99
C PRO A 274 -31.82 3.92 -0.57
N GLY A 275 -31.00 3.35 0.30
CA GLY A 275 -30.91 3.65 1.72
C GLY A 275 -31.75 2.75 2.61
N GLN A 276 -32.75 2.06 2.10
CA GLN A 276 -33.60 1.13 2.89
C GLN A 276 -32.99 -0.26 2.99
N PHE A 277 -33.42 -1.03 3.98
CA PHE A 277 -33.01 -2.42 4.22
C PHE A 277 -34.22 -3.35 4.31
N THR A 278 -33.96 -4.66 4.13
CA THR A 278 -35.01 -5.69 4.17
C THR A 278 -35.34 -6.11 5.59
N ASP A 279 -36.49 -6.73 5.77
CA ASP A 279 -36.73 -7.60 6.92
C ASP A 279 -35.68 -8.73 6.98
N VAL A 280 -35.70 -9.47 8.09
CA VAL A 280 -34.84 -10.64 8.28
C VAL A 280 -35.25 -11.76 7.33
N LEU A 281 -34.35 -12.19 6.47
CA LEU A 281 -34.56 -13.28 5.54
C LEU A 281 -33.77 -14.53 5.97
N PRO A 282 -34.33 -15.74 5.82
CA PRO A 282 -33.61 -16.98 6.13
C PRO A 282 -32.55 -17.26 5.06
N ILE A 283 -31.39 -17.72 5.50
CA ILE A 283 -30.38 -18.32 4.64
C ILE A 283 -30.65 -19.84 4.63
N THR A 284 -30.94 -20.38 3.45
CA THR A 284 -31.28 -21.79 3.29
C THR A 284 -30.14 -22.51 2.58
N ASP A 285 -29.69 -23.62 3.13
CA ASP A 285 -28.71 -24.48 2.47
C ASP A 285 -29.33 -25.14 1.21
N PRO A 286 -28.72 -25.02 0.03
CA PRO A 286 -29.30 -25.49 -1.22
C PRO A 286 -29.51 -27.00 -1.27
N GLY A 287 -28.66 -27.76 -0.59
CA GLY A 287 -28.71 -29.23 -0.61
C GLY A 287 -29.75 -29.79 0.36
N SER A 288 -29.72 -29.37 1.60
CA SER A 288 -30.59 -29.88 2.67
C SER A 288 -31.92 -29.14 2.79
N ARG A 289 -32.06 -27.97 2.18
CA ARG A 289 -33.19 -27.05 2.32
C ARG A 289 -33.45 -26.59 3.78
N LYS A 290 -32.49 -26.77 4.66
CA LYS A 290 -32.60 -26.30 6.05
C LYS A 290 -32.15 -24.85 6.15
N VAL A 291 -32.78 -24.13 7.09
CA VAL A 291 -32.33 -22.79 7.46
C VAL A 291 -31.02 -22.92 8.25
N VAL A 292 -29.96 -22.33 7.74
CA VAL A 292 -28.60 -22.36 8.32
C VAL A 292 -28.16 -20.99 8.82
N GLY A 293 -29.05 -19.99 8.75
CA GLY A 293 -28.77 -18.65 9.22
C GLY A 293 -29.84 -17.66 8.77
N TYR A 294 -29.53 -16.40 8.98
CA TYR A 294 -30.40 -15.27 8.64
C TYR A 294 -29.59 -14.12 8.09
N ALA A 295 -30.17 -13.35 7.17
CA ALA A 295 -29.53 -12.15 6.61
C ALA A 295 -30.51 -10.99 6.49
N MET A 296 -29.96 -9.79 6.45
CA MET A 296 -30.62 -8.55 6.05
C MET A 296 -29.80 -7.90 4.98
N TYR A 297 -30.47 -7.26 4.02
CA TYR A 297 -29.83 -6.59 2.89
C TYR A 297 -30.23 -5.12 2.87
N LYS A 298 -29.26 -4.24 2.66
CA LYS A 298 -29.49 -2.81 2.42
C LYS A 298 -29.28 -2.52 0.94
N LEU A 299 -30.23 -1.84 0.31
CA LEU A 299 -30.07 -1.33 -1.03
C LEU A 299 -29.31 0.01 -0.95
N ILE A 300 -28.09 0.06 -1.48
CA ILE A 300 -27.26 1.26 -1.53
C ILE A 300 -27.65 2.11 -2.75
N SER A 301 -27.71 1.46 -3.93
CA SER A 301 -27.99 2.14 -5.20
C SER A 301 -28.59 1.19 -6.23
N LYS A 302 -29.22 1.76 -7.25
CA LYS A 302 -29.72 1.04 -8.44
C LYS A 302 -29.08 1.65 -9.68
N GLU A 303 -28.55 0.80 -10.55
CA GLU A 303 -28.06 1.22 -11.85
C GLU A 303 -28.81 0.49 -12.95
N ALA A 304 -29.41 1.27 -13.86
CA ALA A 304 -30.10 0.71 -15.03
C ALA A 304 -29.11 0.17 -16.05
N ALA A 305 -29.52 -0.85 -16.83
CA ALA A 305 -28.80 -1.26 -18.02
C ALA A 305 -28.63 -0.11 -19.02
N GLY A 306 -27.58 -0.18 -19.82
CA GLY A 306 -27.33 0.75 -20.92
C GLY A 306 -25.95 1.39 -20.87
N GLN A 307 -25.69 2.17 -21.92
CA GLN A 307 -24.41 2.87 -22.09
C GLN A 307 -24.29 4.03 -21.09
N ARG A 308 -23.27 4.01 -20.28
CA ARG A 308 -22.85 5.16 -19.47
C ARG A 308 -22.17 6.18 -20.37
N LEU A 309 -22.76 7.35 -20.49
CA LEU A 309 -22.25 8.39 -21.38
C LEU A 309 -21.11 9.17 -20.73
N LEU A 310 -20.21 9.68 -21.57
CA LEU A 310 -19.07 10.48 -21.11
C LEU A 310 -19.47 11.76 -20.38
N ASN A 311 -20.66 12.33 -20.65
CA ASN A 311 -21.15 13.50 -19.92
C ASN A 311 -21.57 13.20 -18.46
N ASN A 312 -21.59 11.93 -18.05
CA ASN A 312 -21.80 11.56 -16.65
C ASN A 312 -20.54 11.89 -15.84
N VAL A 313 -20.72 12.73 -14.81
CA VAL A 313 -19.63 13.19 -13.93
C VAL A 313 -18.90 12.01 -13.27
N GLN A 314 -19.63 10.95 -12.88
CA GLN A 314 -19.03 9.77 -12.27
C GLN A 314 -18.14 9.00 -13.25
N VAL A 315 -18.56 8.89 -14.52
CA VAL A 315 -17.76 8.27 -15.57
C VAL A 315 -16.48 9.06 -15.79
N GLN A 316 -16.58 10.39 -15.93
CA GLN A 316 -15.40 11.24 -16.09
C GLN A 316 -14.45 11.14 -14.88
N ALA A 317 -14.99 11.14 -13.67
CA ALA A 317 -14.19 11.03 -12.46
C ALA A 317 -13.47 9.68 -12.37
N ALA A 318 -14.16 8.58 -12.69
CA ALA A 318 -13.56 7.24 -12.69
C ALA A 318 -12.46 7.11 -13.75
N ILE A 319 -12.67 7.62 -14.96
CA ILE A 319 -11.65 7.62 -16.02
C ILE A 319 -10.46 8.48 -15.59
N ARG A 320 -10.70 9.70 -15.09
CA ARG A 320 -9.64 10.60 -14.61
C ARG A 320 -8.80 9.94 -13.54
N GLN A 321 -9.43 9.26 -12.58
CA GLN A 321 -8.76 8.54 -11.53
C GLN A 321 -7.90 7.39 -12.08
N SER A 322 -8.47 6.56 -12.96
CA SER A 322 -7.76 5.44 -13.59
C SER A 322 -6.53 5.89 -14.38
N LEU A 323 -6.69 6.94 -15.21
CA LEU A 323 -5.59 7.53 -15.98
C LEU A 323 -4.51 8.11 -15.07
N ARG A 324 -4.92 8.79 -13.99
CA ARG A 324 -4.00 9.36 -13.00
C ARG A 324 -3.20 8.28 -12.28
N GLU A 325 -3.85 7.22 -11.83
CA GLU A 325 -3.21 6.08 -11.16
C GLU A 325 -2.21 5.37 -12.09
N GLY A 326 -2.63 5.06 -13.32
CA GLY A 326 -1.75 4.45 -14.31
C GLY A 326 -0.53 5.33 -14.63
N ARG A 327 -0.73 6.64 -14.78
CA ARG A 327 0.37 7.59 -15.00
C ARG A 327 1.28 7.72 -13.78
N ALA A 328 0.72 7.77 -12.58
CA ALA A 328 1.49 7.81 -11.35
C ALA A 328 2.37 6.57 -11.22
N GLN A 329 1.81 5.40 -11.45
CA GLN A 329 2.56 4.14 -11.40
C GLN A 329 3.71 4.11 -12.40
N LEU A 330 3.45 4.51 -13.66
CA LEU A 330 4.48 4.60 -14.69
C LEU A 330 5.61 5.56 -14.30
N LEU A 331 5.24 6.77 -13.86
CA LEU A 331 6.21 7.79 -13.51
C LEU A 331 7.02 7.42 -12.26
N ARG A 332 6.41 6.77 -11.26
CA ARG A 332 7.12 6.27 -10.06
C ARG A 332 8.15 5.21 -10.45
N THR A 333 7.78 4.26 -11.31
CA THR A 333 8.71 3.24 -11.80
C THR A 333 9.88 3.90 -12.55
N ALA A 334 9.59 4.79 -13.49
CA ALA A 334 10.63 5.49 -14.25
C ALA A 334 11.52 6.38 -13.34
N TYR A 335 10.94 7.00 -12.32
CA TYR A 335 11.67 7.85 -11.37
C TYR A 335 12.67 7.03 -10.54
N ILE A 336 12.25 5.87 -10.04
CA ILE A 336 13.15 4.97 -9.29
C ILE A 336 14.29 4.46 -10.18
N GLU A 337 13.99 4.04 -11.41
CA GLU A 337 15.04 3.62 -12.35
C GLU A 337 16.06 4.75 -12.61
N ALA A 338 15.59 5.96 -12.88
CA ALA A 338 16.49 7.10 -13.07
C ALA A 338 17.34 7.41 -11.83
N LEU A 339 16.77 7.28 -10.64
CA LEU A 339 17.53 7.47 -9.40
C LEU A 339 18.55 6.34 -9.15
N ARG A 340 18.25 5.10 -9.55
CA ARG A 340 19.21 3.99 -9.47
C ARG A 340 20.39 4.19 -10.40
N ASP A 341 20.14 4.66 -11.64
CA ASP A 341 21.20 4.94 -12.61
C ASP A 341 22.17 6.02 -12.11
N ASP A 342 21.67 7.00 -11.37
CA ASP A 342 22.46 8.07 -10.77
C ASP A 342 23.19 7.65 -9.47
N ALA A 343 22.76 6.56 -8.82
CA ALA A 343 23.28 6.13 -7.54
C ALA A 343 24.53 5.26 -7.68
N LYS A 344 25.52 5.47 -6.80
CA LYS A 344 26.67 4.58 -6.67
C LYS A 344 26.32 3.46 -5.70
N VAL A 345 25.90 2.32 -6.26
CA VAL A 345 25.52 1.13 -5.50
C VAL A 345 26.56 0.05 -5.60
N HIS A 346 26.90 -0.57 -4.47
CA HIS A 346 27.67 -1.81 -4.44
C HIS A 346 26.94 -2.87 -3.61
N ASN A 347 26.70 -4.03 -4.19
CA ASN A 347 25.98 -5.14 -3.55
C ASN A 347 26.95 -6.27 -3.18
N TYR A 348 27.46 -6.23 -1.94
CA TYR A 348 28.42 -7.21 -1.45
C TYR A 348 27.81 -8.60 -1.25
N LEU A 349 26.50 -8.68 -0.90
CA LEU A 349 25.80 -9.96 -0.78
C LEU A 349 25.76 -10.71 -2.12
N ALA A 350 25.50 -10.01 -3.21
CA ALA A 350 25.53 -10.62 -4.54
C ALA A 350 26.94 -11.15 -4.87
N ASP A 351 27.98 -10.38 -4.56
CA ASP A 351 29.38 -10.81 -4.74
C ASP A 351 29.74 -12.04 -3.90
N GLU A 352 29.25 -12.11 -2.65
CA GLU A 352 29.44 -13.27 -1.77
C GLU A 352 28.81 -14.53 -2.36
N ILE A 353 27.54 -14.43 -2.81
CA ILE A 353 26.80 -15.55 -3.42
C ILE A 353 27.47 -16.03 -4.70
N LEU A 354 27.89 -15.12 -5.59
CA LEU A 354 28.61 -15.47 -6.83
C LEU A 354 29.93 -16.18 -6.55
N LYS A 355 30.68 -15.74 -5.55
CA LYS A 355 31.95 -16.41 -5.13
C LYS A 355 31.69 -17.77 -4.49
N ALA A 356 30.60 -17.97 -3.77
CA ALA A 356 30.24 -19.25 -3.19
C ALA A 356 29.76 -20.26 -4.25
N GLY A 357 28.97 -19.83 -5.22
CA GLY A 357 28.44 -20.66 -6.31
C GLY A 357 29.48 -21.02 -7.38
N ALA A 358 30.66 -20.37 -7.39
CA ALA A 358 31.73 -20.65 -8.30
C ALA A 358 32.72 -21.76 -7.79
N LYS A 359 32.49 -22.29 -6.59
CA LYS A 359 33.25 -23.41 -5.99
C LYS A 359 32.52 -24.71 -6.16
#